data_e52fd4499a3bd81c14e184450a37b895
#
_entry.id   e52fd4499a3bd81c14e184450a37b895
#
_cell.length_a   1.000
_cell.length_b   1.000
_cell.length_c   1.000
_cell.angle_alpha   90.00
_cell.angle_beta   90.00
_cell.angle_gamma   90.00
#
_symmetry.space_group_name_H-M   'P 1'
#
loop_
_entity.id
_entity.type
_entity.pdbx_description
1 polymer ?
#
loop_
_entity_poly.entity_id
_entity_poly.type
_entity_poly.pdbx_seq_one_letter_code
_entity_poly.pdbx_strand_id
1 'polypeptide(L)'
;MCRWAAYLGEAVFLEDIVTAPCHSLIAQSHCAQEAKSPTNGDGFGLAWYGDRPEPGLYRDILPAWSDPNLKSLCRQIRSSLFLAHVRASTGGATSRMNCHPFTAGRWSFMHNGRIGGFETIRRALENSLSDAVFAQREGTTDSELFFLLMIDEGLSGDAEGAVLRATSRVMDASRRAGFEPALRLTAALSDGESLHAVRYATDAHAPTLYTSVFGNGGGRCLMSEPFDRDGGDWQPIPPSSFVTITRDGMTIRPFAPEPVRLALAV
;
A
#
# COMPACT_ATOMS: atom_id res chain seq x y z
N MET A 1 -13.14 3.31 -1.38
CA MET A 1 -11.75 2.84 -1.69
C MET A 1 -10.79 3.81 -1.04
N CYS A 2 -9.76 3.30 -0.39
CA CYS A 2 -8.75 4.09 0.32
C CYS A 2 -7.99 5.07 -0.59
N ARG A 3 -7.31 6.06 0.00
CA ARG A 3 -6.35 6.92 -0.68
C ARG A 3 -5.00 6.81 0.01
N TRP A 4 -3.96 6.96 -0.76
CA TRP A 4 -2.61 6.91 -0.23
C TRP A 4 -1.60 7.70 -1.06
N ALA A 5 -0.53 8.09 -0.40
CA ALA A 5 0.64 8.73 -0.97
C ALA A 5 1.91 8.08 -0.46
N ALA A 6 2.91 7.96 -1.31
CA ALA A 6 4.26 7.56 -0.95
C ALA A 6 5.28 8.47 -1.63
N TYR A 7 6.40 8.69 -0.98
CA TYR A 7 7.47 9.54 -1.44
C TYR A 7 8.84 8.89 -1.24
N LEU A 8 9.73 9.09 -2.20
CA LEU A 8 11.15 8.81 -2.08
C LEU A 8 11.95 9.92 -2.79
N GLY A 9 12.92 10.53 -2.08
CA GLY A 9 13.76 11.59 -2.62
C GLY A 9 14.61 12.26 -1.58
N GLU A 10 14.97 13.55 -1.79
CA GLU A 10 15.55 14.38 -0.75
C GLU A 10 14.55 14.54 0.41
N ALA A 11 15.05 14.70 1.65
CA ALA A 11 14.17 14.82 2.81
C ALA A 11 13.29 16.06 2.72
N VAL A 12 11.97 15.87 2.74
CA VAL A 12 10.93 16.90 2.75
C VAL A 12 10.11 16.81 4.03
N PHE A 13 9.39 17.87 4.40
CA PHE A 13 8.40 17.75 5.46
C PHE A 13 7.21 16.93 4.97
N LEU A 14 6.65 16.09 5.84
CA LEU A 14 5.48 15.30 5.47
C LEU A 14 4.30 16.19 5.09
N GLU A 15 4.22 17.40 5.65
CA GLU A 15 3.14 18.35 5.34
C GLU A 15 3.11 18.73 3.86
N ASP A 16 4.26 18.80 3.18
CA ASP A 16 4.37 19.21 1.78
C ASP A 16 3.55 18.32 0.82
N ILE A 17 3.25 17.09 1.25
CA ILE A 17 2.48 16.11 0.46
C ILE A 17 1.16 15.74 1.15
N VAL A 18 1.18 15.58 2.49
CA VAL A 18 0.05 14.99 3.21
C VAL A 18 -1.02 16.02 3.55
N THR A 19 -0.64 17.28 3.84
CA THR A 19 -1.58 18.28 4.42
C THR A 19 -1.63 19.62 3.72
N ALA A 20 -0.53 20.12 3.15
CA ALA A 20 -0.46 21.47 2.60
C ALA A 20 -1.10 21.66 1.22
N PRO A 21 -1.00 20.73 0.26
CA PRO A 21 -1.62 20.89 -1.06
C PRO A 21 -3.13 21.07 -0.97
N CYS A 22 -3.71 21.85 -1.90
CA CYS A 22 -5.17 22.09 -1.92
C CYS A 22 -5.98 20.80 -2.00
N HIS A 23 -5.49 19.81 -2.76
CA HIS A 23 -6.08 18.47 -2.86
C HIS A 23 -5.20 17.43 -2.17
N SER A 24 -4.62 17.80 -1.02
CA SER A 24 -3.76 16.96 -0.20
C SER A 24 -4.44 15.64 0.19
N LEU A 25 -3.65 14.66 0.68
CA LEU A 25 -4.21 13.39 1.14
C LEU A 25 -5.30 13.57 2.21
N ILE A 26 -5.15 14.58 3.11
CA ILE A 26 -6.20 14.94 4.06
C ILE A 26 -7.45 15.50 3.35
N ALA A 27 -7.30 16.35 2.35
CA ALA A 27 -8.43 16.85 1.57
C ALA A 27 -9.13 15.71 0.83
N GLN A 28 -8.38 14.79 0.21
CA GLN A 28 -8.90 13.56 -0.41
C GLN A 28 -9.64 12.66 0.59
N SER A 29 -9.21 12.62 1.87
CA SER A 29 -9.90 11.84 2.89
C SER A 29 -11.31 12.33 3.14
N HIS A 30 -11.56 13.63 2.98
CA HIS A 30 -12.88 14.24 3.10
C HIS A 30 -13.68 14.17 1.80
N CYS A 31 -13.05 14.39 0.66
CA CYS A 31 -13.68 14.39 -0.66
C CYS A 31 -12.74 13.87 -1.75
N ALA A 32 -12.63 12.54 -1.85
CA ALA A 32 -11.92 11.89 -2.95
C ALA A 32 -12.74 11.97 -4.24
N GLN A 33 -12.08 12.19 -5.37
CA GLN A 33 -12.73 12.38 -6.66
C GLN A 33 -12.67 11.11 -7.53
N GLU A 34 -11.65 10.26 -7.33
CA GLU A 34 -11.49 8.99 -8.06
C GLU A 34 -11.89 7.76 -7.22
N ALA A 35 -12.75 7.94 -6.22
CA ALA A 35 -13.24 6.89 -5.35
C ALA A 35 -14.74 6.63 -5.53
N LYS A 36 -15.15 5.37 -5.34
CA LYS A 36 -16.59 5.00 -5.30
C LYS A 36 -17.33 5.64 -4.12
N SER A 37 -16.64 5.87 -3.01
CA SER A 37 -17.11 6.62 -1.85
C SER A 37 -16.26 7.88 -1.74
N PRO A 38 -16.86 9.07 -1.65
CA PRO A 38 -16.08 10.31 -1.58
C PRO A 38 -15.29 10.43 -0.27
N THR A 39 -15.75 9.78 0.81
CA THR A 39 -15.17 9.95 2.15
C THR A 39 -14.33 8.75 2.56
N ASN A 40 -13.15 9.02 3.15
CA ASN A 40 -12.20 8.06 3.69
C ASN A 40 -11.95 8.40 5.17
N GLY A 41 -12.96 8.16 6.01
CA GLY A 41 -12.99 8.57 7.41
C GLY A 41 -12.81 7.44 8.43
N ASP A 42 -12.44 6.23 8.01
CA ASP A 42 -12.36 5.04 8.87
C ASP A 42 -10.96 4.78 9.44
N GLY A 43 -10.19 5.85 9.59
CA GLY A 43 -8.83 5.83 10.10
C GLY A 43 -7.78 6.27 9.07
N PHE A 44 -6.55 6.42 9.56
CA PHE A 44 -5.40 6.83 8.77
C PHE A 44 -4.11 6.29 9.37
N GLY A 45 -3.00 6.50 8.66
CA GLY A 45 -1.68 6.31 9.23
C GLY A 45 -0.55 6.81 8.35
N LEU A 46 0.59 6.98 9.01
CA LEU A 46 1.87 7.37 8.45
C LEU A 46 2.93 6.34 8.82
N ALA A 47 3.82 6.00 7.90
CA ALA A 47 5.09 5.36 8.18
C ALA A 47 6.19 6.20 7.54
N TRP A 48 7.26 6.51 8.27
CA TRP A 48 8.38 7.33 7.77
C TRP A 48 9.71 6.74 8.21
N TYR A 49 10.73 6.93 7.41
CA TYR A 49 12.08 6.47 7.71
C TYR A 49 12.96 7.66 8.12
N GLY A 50 13.69 7.47 9.20
CA GLY A 50 14.67 8.40 9.75
C GLY A 50 16.04 7.73 9.86
N ASP A 51 16.69 7.92 11.01
CA ASP A 51 18.03 7.39 11.27
C ASP A 51 18.06 5.87 11.58
N ARG A 52 16.88 5.29 11.85
CA ARG A 52 16.75 3.86 12.16
C ARG A 52 16.22 3.09 10.95
N PRO A 53 16.59 1.81 10.81
CA PRO A 53 16.09 0.99 9.73
C PRO A 53 14.58 0.69 9.83
N GLU A 54 14.05 0.62 11.06
CA GLU A 54 12.61 0.44 11.28
C GLU A 54 11.88 1.76 11.08
N PRO A 55 10.72 1.75 10.39
CA PRO A 55 9.95 2.97 10.20
C PRO A 55 9.32 3.47 11.50
N GLY A 56 9.27 4.79 11.69
CA GLY A 56 8.35 5.41 12.62
C GLY A 56 6.92 5.18 12.15
N LEU A 57 5.98 4.93 13.06
CA LEU A 57 4.60 4.59 12.74
C LEU A 57 3.62 5.40 13.59
N TYR A 58 2.65 6.04 12.94
CA TYR A 58 1.51 6.67 13.60
C TYR A 58 0.21 6.26 12.91
N ARG A 59 -0.71 5.65 13.64
CA ARG A 59 -2.02 5.19 13.14
C ARG A 59 -3.12 5.59 14.11
N ASP A 60 -4.25 6.05 13.58
CA ASP A 60 -5.46 6.24 14.37
C ASP A 60 -6.73 5.85 13.61
N ILE A 61 -7.81 5.62 14.36
CA ILE A 61 -9.13 5.28 13.84
C ILE A 61 -9.99 6.50 13.53
N LEU A 62 -9.55 7.68 13.97
CA LEU A 62 -10.23 8.94 13.69
C LEU A 62 -10.10 9.31 12.21
N PRO A 63 -11.02 10.13 11.68
CA PRO A 63 -10.83 10.74 10.38
C PRO A 63 -9.57 11.63 10.36
N ALA A 64 -8.73 11.51 9.32
CA ALA A 64 -7.47 12.24 9.20
C ALA A 64 -7.64 13.78 9.31
N TRP A 65 -8.75 14.32 8.79
CA TRP A 65 -9.03 15.76 8.84
C TRP A 65 -9.31 16.29 10.25
N SER A 66 -9.71 15.42 11.18
CA SER A 66 -10.07 15.79 12.55
C SER A 66 -8.94 15.62 13.56
N ASP A 67 -7.77 15.09 13.16
CA ASP A 67 -6.65 14.83 14.06
C ASP A 67 -5.62 15.98 14.05
N PRO A 68 -5.53 16.80 15.13
CA PRO A 68 -4.53 17.84 15.22
C PRO A 68 -3.10 17.30 15.41
N ASN A 69 -2.93 16.09 15.99
CA ASN A 69 -1.63 15.47 16.16
C ASN A 69 -1.02 15.08 14.81
N LEU A 70 -1.83 14.54 13.90
CA LEU A 70 -1.40 14.26 12.53
C LEU A 70 -0.80 15.51 11.88
N LYS A 71 -1.51 16.66 11.96
CA LYS A 71 -1.03 17.92 11.39
C LYS A 71 0.25 18.42 12.06
N SER A 72 0.35 18.27 13.37
CA SER A 72 1.56 18.64 14.14
C SER A 72 2.75 17.78 13.74
N LEU A 73 2.57 16.46 13.63
CA LEU A 73 3.61 15.53 13.20
C LEU A 73 4.07 15.85 11.76
N CYS A 74 3.14 16.06 10.84
CA CYS A 74 3.49 16.37 9.45
C CYS A 74 4.34 17.63 9.30
N ARG A 75 4.14 18.66 10.16
CA ARG A 75 4.93 19.90 10.19
C ARG A 75 6.35 19.72 10.71
N GLN A 76 6.62 18.70 11.49
CA GLN A 76 7.91 18.53 12.18
C GLN A 76 8.74 17.38 11.62
N ILE A 77 8.09 16.36 11.08
CA ILE A 77 8.81 15.20 10.54
C ILE A 77 9.29 15.52 9.13
N ARG A 78 10.63 15.42 8.95
CA ARG A 78 11.29 15.39 7.65
C ARG A 78 11.73 13.98 7.36
N SER A 79 11.44 13.49 6.16
CA SER A 79 11.85 12.16 5.74
C SER A 79 12.15 12.12 4.24
N SER A 80 13.13 11.32 3.88
CA SER A 80 13.47 11.01 2.49
C SER A 80 12.59 9.90 1.91
N LEU A 81 11.90 9.15 2.77
CA LEU A 81 10.98 8.10 2.36
C LEU A 81 9.86 7.94 3.39
N PHE A 82 8.62 8.04 2.93
CA PHE A 82 7.46 7.83 3.77
C PHE A 82 6.24 7.33 2.98
N LEU A 83 5.33 6.70 3.71
CA LEU A 83 4.04 6.21 3.24
C LEU A 83 2.94 6.85 4.09
N ALA A 84 1.86 7.30 3.46
CA ALA A 84 0.70 7.90 4.11
C ALA A 84 -0.59 7.31 3.54
N HIS A 85 -1.55 7.01 4.39
CA HIS A 85 -2.79 6.32 4.00
C HIS A 85 -4.00 6.87 4.74
N VAL A 86 -5.13 7.01 4.04
CA VAL A 86 -6.45 7.30 4.63
C VAL A 86 -7.43 6.21 4.22
N ARG A 87 -8.13 5.69 5.22
CA ARG A 87 -8.90 4.45 5.11
C ARG A 87 -10.37 4.73 4.78
N ALA A 88 -10.91 3.99 3.82
CA ALA A 88 -12.34 3.74 3.64
C ALA A 88 -12.57 2.23 3.79
N SER A 89 -13.16 1.83 4.89
CA SER A 89 -13.42 0.43 5.20
C SER A 89 -14.50 -0.14 4.28
N THR A 90 -14.27 -1.34 3.80
CA THR A 90 -15.28 -2.12 3.06
C THR A 90 -15.84 -3.27 3.92
N GLY A 91 -15.37 -3.39 5.16
CA GLY A 91 -15.76 -4.40 6.14
C GLY A 91 -14.68 -4.53 7.23
N GLY A 92 -15.01 -5.27 8.27
CA GLY A 92 -14.10 -5.49 9.41
C GLY A 92 -14.22 -4.45 10.52
N ALA A 93 -13.65 -4.77 11.68
CA ALA A 93 -13.71 -3.91 12.86
C ALA A 93 -12.89 -2.63 12.68
N THR A 94 -13.40 -1.52 13.24
CA THR A 94 -12.62 -0.29 13.38
C THR A 94 -11.58 -0.49 14.48
N SER A 95 -10.32 -0.60 14.09
CA SER A 95 -9.18 -0.82 14.97
C SER A 95 -7.94 -0.16 14.39
N ARG A 96 -7.04 0.32 15.24
CA ARG A 96 -5.73 0.84 14.81
C ARG A 96 -4.90 -0.23 14.11
N MET A 97 -5.02 -1.50 14.51
CA MET A 97 -4.33 -2.63 13.87
C MET A 97 -4.80 -2.88 12.45
N ASN A 98 -5.99 -2.38 12.08
CA ASN A 98 -6.54 -2.44 10.73
C ASN A 98 -6.24 -1.19 9.88
N CYS A 99 -5.55 -0.18 10.43
CA CYS A 99 -5.12 1.01 9.69
C CYS A 99 -3.75 0.79 9.06
N HIS A 100 -3.62 1.16 7.79
CA HIS A 100 -2.34 1.17 7.09
C HIS A 100 -1.49 2.39 7.52
N PRO A 101 -0.17 2.37 7.31
CA PRO A 101 0.65 1.26 6.85
C PRO A 101 0.81 0.15 7.88
N PHE A 102 0.96 -1.11 7.42
CA PHE A 102 1.45 -2.23 8.22
C PHE A 102 2.96 -2.23 8.22
N THR A 103 3.58 -2.72 9.30
CA THR A 103 5.05 -2.76 9.42
C THR A 103 5.53 -4.10 9.94
N ALA A 104 6.69 -4.56 9.44
CA ALA A 104 7.40 -5.74 9.94
C ALA A 104 8.90 -5.56 9.74
N GLY A 105 9.67 -5.50 10.83
CA GLY A 105 11.07 -5.12 10.78
C GLY A 105 11.25 -3.78 10.06
N ARG A 106 12.10 -3.74 9.04
CA ARG A 106 12.32 -2.54 8.23
C ARG A 106 11.24 -2.28 7.17
N TRP A 107 10.34 -3.22 6.92
CA TRP A 107 9.33 -3.11 5.87
C TRP A 107 8.09 -2.37 6.32
N SER A 108 7.56 -1.53 5.44
CA SER A 108 6.23 -0.93 5.56
C SER A 108 5.39 -1.20 4.31
N PHE A 109 4.08 -1.35 4.47
CA PHE A 109 3.16 -1.72 3.40
C PHE A 109 1.81 -1.02 3.54
N MET A 110 1.26 -0.56 2.42
CA MET A 110 -0.11 -0.06 2.33
C MET A 110 -0.80 -0.54 1.05
N HIS A 111 -2.13 -0.68 1.14
CA HIS A 111 -2.94 -1.26 0.08
C HIS A 111 -4.25 -0.50 -0.12
N ASN A 112 -4.57 -0.22 -1.36
CA ASN A 112 -5.89 0.21 -1.84
C ASN A 112 -6.43 -0.85 -2.79
N GLY A 113 -7.42 -1.60 -2.34
CA GLY A 113 -7.98 -2.72 -3.08
C GLY A 113 -8.76 -3.67 -2.19
N ARG A 114 -8.86 -4.90 -2.62
CA ARG A 114 -9.45 -5.99 -1.84
C ARG A 114 -9.13 -7.36 -2.44
N ILE A 115 -9.18 -8.37 -1.60
CA ILE A 115 -9.24 -9.78 -2.00
C ILE A 115 -10.71 -10.21 -1.97
N GLY A 116 -11.31 -10.45 -3.14
CA GLY A 116 -12.68 -10.95 -3.23
C GLY A 116 -12.80 -12.35 -2.64
N GLY A 117 -13.89 -12.62 -1.93
CA GLY A 117 -14.10 -13.90 -1.25
C GLY A 117 -13.15 -14.15 -0.07
N PHE A 118 -12.50 -13.12 0.46
CA PHE A 118 -11.49 -13.21 1.52
C PHE A 118 -11.94 -14.06 2.71
N GLU A 119 -13.14 -13.86 3.20
CA GLU A 119 -13.66 -14.61 4.37
C GLU A 119 -13.70 -16.13 4.11
N THR A 120 -13.89 -16.56 2.88
CA THR A 120 -13.90 -17.97 2.50
C THR A 120 -12.51 -18.59 2.48
N ILE A 121 -11.51 -17.82 1.99
CA ILE A 121 -10.13 -18.32 1.80
C ILE A 121 -9.20 -17.94 2.94
N ARG A 122 -9.62 -17.02 3.83
CA ARG A 122 -8.82 -16.49 4.92
C ARG A 122 -8.12 -17.56 5.73
N ARG A 123 -8.89 -18.55 6.23
CA ARG A 123 -8.33 -19.62 7.06
C ARG A 123 -7.28 -20.45 6.31
N ALA A 124 -7.51 -20.73 5.03
CA ALA A 124 -6.56 -21.48 4.21
C ALA A 124 -5.25 -20.70 4.01
N LEU A 125 -5.33 -19.38 3.78
CA LEU A 125 -4.17 -18.52 3.66
C LEU A 125 -3.43 -18.38 5.01
N GLU A 126 -4.14 -18.18 6.12
CA GLU A 126 -3.56 -18.13 7.47
C GLU A 126 -2.80 -19.43 7.80
N ASN A 127 -3.41 -20.57 7.56
CA ASN A 127 -2.79 -21.89 7.81
C ASN A 127 -1.60 -22.17 6.88
N SER A 128 -1.43 -21.43 5.81
CA SER A 128 -0.31 -21.58 4.88
C SER A 128 0.91 -20.74 5.25
N LEU A 129 0.81 -19.86 6.24
CA LEU A 129 1.93 -19.08 6.77
C LEU A 129 2.81 -19.96 7.66
N SER A 130 4.10 -19.67 7.71
CA SER A 130 4.97 -20.19 8.76
C SER A 130 4.55 -19.66 10.14
N ASP A 131 4.78 -20.43 11.20
CA ASP A 131 4.41 -20.03 12.58
C ASP A 131 5.01 -18.67 12.97
N ALA A 132 6.26 -18.42 12.58
CA ALA A 132 6.96 -17.18 12.88
C ALA A 132 6.34 -15.96 12.21
N VAL A 133 5.80 -16.11 11.00
CA VAL A 133 5.11 -15.02 10.28
C VAL A 133 3.67 -14.89 10.79
N PHE A 134 2.98 -16.00 11.03
CA PHE A 134 1.62 -15.99 11.59
C PHE A 134 1.57 -15.25 12.95
N ALA A 135 2.57 -15.45 13.82
CA ALA A 135 2.68 -14.79 15.12
C ALA A 135 2.81 -13.25 15.04
N GLN A 136 3.14 -12.69 13.87
CA GLN A 136 3.23 -11.23 13.66
C GLN A 136 1.88 -10.58 13.33
N ARG A 137 0.81 -11.37 13.19
CA ARG A 137 -0.51 -10.86 12.85
C ARG A 137 -1.14 -10.12 14.01
N GLU A 138 -1.55 -8.87 13.79
CA GLU A 138 -2.20 -8.00 14.77
C GLU A 138 -3.66 -7.69 14.44
N GLY A 139 -3.96 -7.49 13.17
CA GLY A 139 -5.28 -7.08 12.69
C GLY A 139 -6.07 -8.22 12.02
N THR A 140 -7.10 -7.84 11.29
CA THR A 140 -8.04 -8.80 10.69
C THR A 140 -8.25 -8.59 9.19
N THR A 141 -7.52 -7.63 8.57
CA THR A 141 -7.72 -7.26 7.18
C THR A 141 -7.08 -8.25 6.21
N ASP A 142 -7.63 -8.30 5.01
CA ASP A 142 -7.03 -8.97 3.86
C ASP A 142 -5.67 -8.38 3.49
N SER A 143 -5.53 -7.06 3.65
CA SER A 143 -4.31 -6.33 3.35
C SER A 143 -3.15 -6.72 4.27
N GLU A 144 -3.38 -6.86 5.57
CA GLU A 144 -2.38 -7.34 6.51
C GLU A 144 -1.96 -8.78 6.20
N LEU A 145 -2.94 -9.66 5.96
CA LEU A 145 -2.63 -11.04 5.60
C LEU A 145 -1.83 -11.12 4.31
N PHE A 146 -2.15 -10.27 3.31
CA PHE A 146 -1.37 -10.18 2.08
C PHE A 146 0.07 -9.74 2.33
N PHE A 147 0.28 -8.78 3.24
CA PHE A 147 1.62 -8.37 3.65
C PHE A 147 2.39 -9.52 4.32
N LEU A 148 1.76 -10.25 5.21
CA LEU A 148 2.37 -11.42 5.85
C LEU A 148 2.70 -12.52 4.83
N LEU A 149 1.86 -12.74 3.82
CA LEU A 149 2.19 -13.65 2.73
C LEU A 149 3.45 -13.22 1.97
N MET A 150 3.63 -11.92 1.70
CA MET A 150 4.85 -11.42 1.06
C MET A 150 6.09 -11.66 1.93
N ILE A 151 5.98 -11.47 3.24
CA ILE A 151 7.08 -11.75 4.18
C ILE A 151 7.46 -13.24 4.13
N ASP A 152 6.47 -14.11 4.18
CA ASP A 152 6.63 -15.57 4.12
C ASP A 152 7.23 -16.03 2.77
N GLU A 153 6.96 -15.31 1.70
CA GLU A 153 7.52 -15.50 0.36
C GLU A 153 8.91 -14.86 0.14
N GLY A 154 9.55 -14.40 1.21
CA GLY A 154 10.92 -13.90 1.15
C GLY A 154 11.06 -12.46 0.69
N LEU A 155 10.18 -11.57 1.13
CA LEU A 155 10.15 -10.14 0.80
C LEU A 155 11.52 -9.44 0.92
N SER A 156 12.33 -9.80 1.92
CA SER A 156 13.63 -9.17 2.17
C SER A 156 14.71 -9.49 1.12
N GLY A 157 14.53 -10.54 0.34
CA GLY A 157 15.49 -10.94 -0.68
C GLY A 157 15.08 -10.55 -2.10
N ASP A 158 13.78 -10.50 -2.36
CA ASP A 158 13.21 -10.27 -3.70
C ASP A 158 11.79 -9.69 -3.56
N ALA A 159 11.69 -8.38 -3.52
CA ALA A 159 10.42 -7.70 -3.32
C ALA A 159 9.41 -7.97 -4.44
N GLU A 160 9.83 -7.88 -5.71
CA GLU A 160 8.96 -8.13 -6.86
C GLU A 160 8.46 -9.58 -6.89
N GLY A 161 9.37 -10.54 -6.73
CA GLY A 161 9.02 -11.96 -6.70
C GLY A 161 8.14 -12.32 -5.50
N ALA A 162 8.37 -11.74 -4.32
CA ALA A 162 7.52 -11.97 -3.16
C ALA A 162 6.09 -11.49 -3.38
N VAL A 163 5.89 -10.30 -3.98
CA VAL A 163 4.55 -9.80 -4.34
C VAL A 163 3.89 -10.70 -5.38
N LEU A 164 4.65 -11.17 -6.39
CA LEU A 164 4.16 -12.12 -7.40
C LEU A 164 3.70 -13.44 -6.76
N ARG A 165 4.55 -14.06 -5.92
CA ARG A 165 4.24 -15.33 -5.26
C ARG A 165 3.07 -15.21 -4.28
N ALA A 166 3.01 -14.14 -3.48
CA ALA A 166 1.87 -13.87 -2.60
C ALA A 166 0.56 -13.70 -3.38
N THR A 167 0.60 -12.98 -4.52
CA THR A 167 -0.56 -12.82 -5.40
C THR A 167 -1.01 -14.17 -5.96
N SER A 168 -0.07 -14.99 -6.43
CA SER A 168 -0.36 -16.34 -6.94
C SER A 168 -0.97 -17.24 -5.87
N ARG A 169 -0.46 -17.21 -4.61
CA ARG A 169 -1.07 -17.94 -3.47
C ARG A 169 -2.52 -17.56 -3.22
N VAL A 170 -2.83 -16.27 -3.24
CA VAL A 170 -4.21 -15.78 -3.08
C VAL A 170 -5.11 -16.29 -4.22
N MET A 171 -4.64 -16.19 -5.47
CA MET A 171 -5.40 -16.67 -6.63
C MET A 171 -5.64 -18.18 -6.58
N ASP A 172 -4.65 -18.94 -6.18
CA ASP A 172 -4.79 -20.40 -6.04
C ASP A 172 -5.73 -20.80 -4.89
N ALA A 173 -5.69 -20.07 -3.77
CA ALA A 173 -6.64 -20.29 -2.68
C ALA A 173 -8.09 -20.04 -3.14
N SER A 174 -8.32 -18.99 -3.95
CA SER A 174 -9.63 -18.71 -4.55
C SER A 174 -10.11 -19.85 -5.45
N ARG A 175 -9.26 -20.33 -6.37
CA ARG A 175 -9.58 -21.46 -7.28
C ARG A 175 -9.88 -22.74 -6.52
N ARG A 176 -9.08 -23.06 -5.49
CA ARG A 176 -9.32 -24.24 -4.63
C ARG A 176 -10.62 -24.14 -3.85
N ALA A 177 -11.06 -22.94 -3.52
CA ALA A 177 -12.35 -22.68 -2.89
C ALA A 177 -13.52 -22.66 -3.89
N GLY A 178 -13.28 -22.89 -5.18
CA GLY A 178 -14.28 -23.08 -6.21
C GLY A 178 -14.79 -21.78 -6.86
N PHE A 179 -14.03 -20.67 -6.79
CA PHE A 179 -14.40 -19.43 -7.47
C PHE A 179 -13.24 -18.75 -8.20
N GLU A 180 -13.58 -17.95 -9.20
CA GLU A 180 -12.59 -17.18 -9.93
C GLU A 180 -11.95 -16.11 -9.02
N PRO A 181 -10.61 -15.95 -9.08
CA PRO A 181 -9.92 -14.93 -8.30
C PRO A 181 -10.43 -13.51 -8.62
N ALA A 182 -10.79 -12.78 -7.57
CA ALA A 182 -11.27 -11.39 -7.68
C ALA A 182 -10.37 -10.47 -6.84
N LEU A 183 -9.18 -10.18 -7.35
CA LEU A 183 -8.17 -9.39 -6.67
C LEU A 183 -8.05 -8.01 -7.31
N ARG A 184 -8.04 -6.96 -6.48
CA ARG A 184 -7.67 -5.59 -6.84
C ARG A 184 -6.55 -5.14 -5.93
N LEU A 185 -5.41 -4.81 -6.52
CA LEU A 185 -4.17 -4.54 -5.80
C LEU A 185 -3.52 -3.28 -6.35
N THR A 186 -3.67 -2.16 -5.63
CA THR A 186 -2.85 -0.97 -5.84
C THR A 186 -2.20 -0.67 -4.50
N ALA A 187 -0.93 -1.04 -4.40
CA ALA A 187 -0.22 -1.07 -3.14
C ALA A 187 1.16 -0.44 -3.28
N ALA A 188 1.70 0.02 -2.15
CA ALA A 188 3.09 0.43 -2.02
C ALA A 188 3.73 -0.25 -0.81
N LEU A 189 5.02 -0.54 -0.93
CA LEU A 189 5.85 -1.13 0.11
C LEU A 189 7.27 -0.55 0.04
N SER A 190 7.93 -0.50 1.18
CA SER A 190 9.29 0.01 1.28
C SER A 190 10.07 -0.67 2.40
N ASP A 191 11.38 -0.74 2.21
CA ASP A 191 12.36 -1.19 3.19
C ASP A 191 13.19 -0.02 3.77
N GLY A 192 12.84 1.23 3.43
CA GLY A 192 13.57 2.44 3.83
C GLY A 192 14.65 2.88 2.84
N GLU A 193 14.98 2.07 1.84
CA GLU A 193 15.96 2.38 0.79
C GLU A 193 15.30 2.49 -0.59
N SER A 194 14.35 1.61 -0.86
CA SER A 194 13.59 1.52 -2.10
C SER A 194 12.11 1.68 -1.83
N LEU A 195 11.39 2.27 -2.77
CA LEU A 195 9.95 2.33 -2.78
C LEU A 195 9.43 1.49 -3.94
N HIS A 196 8.64 0.47 -3.63
CA HIS A 196 8.00 -0.37 -4.63
C HIS A 196 6.51 -0.12 -4.66
N ALA A 197 5.89 -0.30 -5.83
CA ALA A 197 4.44 -0.29 -5.94
C ALA A 197 3.96 -1.30 -6.98
N VAL A 198 2.74 -1.75 -6.81
CA VAL A 198 2.06 -2.63 -7.76
C VAL A 198 0.70 -2.05 -8.09
N ARG A 199 0.33 -2.09 -9.38
CA ARG A 199 -1.01 -1.80 -9.86
C ARG A 199 -1.52 -2.99 -10.66
N TYR A 200 -2.45 -3.75 -10.08
CA TYR A 200 -2.96 -4.98 -10.67
C TYR A 200 -4.43 -5.22 -10.31
N ALA A 201 -5.17 -5.86 -11.21
CA ALA A 201 -6.46 -6.47 -10.92
C ALA A 201 -6.67 -7.68 -11.80
N THR A 202 -7.44 -8.64 -11.33
CA THR A 202 -7.90 -9.79 -12.13
C THR A 202 -9.02 -9.41 -13.09
N ASP A 203 -9.64 -8.25 -12.88
CA ASP A 203 -10.63 -7.63 -13.77
C ASP A 203 -10.06 -6.33 -14.39
N ALA A 204 -10.83 -5.67 -15.25
CA ALA A 204 -10.43 -4.42 -15.90
C ALA A 204 -10.37 -3.19 -14.96
N HIS A 205 -10.59 -3.35 -13.65
CA HIS A 205 -10.83 -2.23 -12.72
C HIS A 205 -9.72 -2.11 -11.66
N ALA A 206 -8.46 -2.12 -12.08
CA ALA A 206 -7.35 -1.82 -11.17
C ALA A 206 -7.50 -0.38 -10.62
N PRO A 207 -7.47 -0.17 -9.28
CA PRO A 207 -7.52 1.17 -8.71
C PRO A 207 -6.42 2.06 -9.30
N THR A 208 -6.68 3.36 -9.35
CA THR A 208 -5.76 4.34 -9.95
C THR A 208 -4.45 4.45 -9.19
N LEU A 209 -3.38 4.72 -9.92
CA LEU A 209 -2.05 5.01 -9.40
C LEU A 209 -1.35 5.98 -10.36
N TYR A 210 -0.77 7.03 -9.79
CA TYR A 210 -0.05 8.06 -10.51
C TYR A 210 1.34 8.27 -9.93
N THR A 211 2.25 8.77 -10.75
CA THR A 211 3.58 9.21 -10.34
C THR A 211 3.85 10.62 -10.84
N SER A 212 4.60 11.39 -10.05
CA SER A 212 5.14 12.70 -10.46
C SER A 212 6.50 12.94 -9.82
N VAL A 213 7.28 13.83 -10.42
CA VAL A 213 8.50 14.37 -9.80
C VAL A 213 8.08 15.40 -8.77
N PHE A 214 8.70 15.39 -7.60
CA PHE A 214 8.41 16.31 -6.52
C PHE A 214 9.68 16.99 -6.01
N GLY A 215 9.62 18.32 -5.89
CA GLY A 215 10.74 19.12 -5.44
C GLY A 215 11.88 19.26 -6.45
N ASN A 216 12.81 20.17 -6.15
CA ASN A 216 13.94 20.48 -7.05
C ASN A 216 15.01 19.37 -7.09
N GLY A 217 15.00 18.46 -6.10
CA GLY A 217 15.94 17.33 -6.00
C GLY A 217 15.51 16.07 -6.76
N GLY A 218 14.47 16.14 -7.59
CA GLY A 218 14.03 14.99 -8.41
C GLY A 218 13.38 13.84 -7.63
N GLY A 219 12.90 14.08 -6.42
CA GLY A 219 12.14 13.10 -5.64
C GLY A 219 10.90 12.61 -6.41
N ARG A 220 10.42 11.41 -6.08
CA ARG A 220 9.25 10.80 -6.72
C ARG A 220 8.11 10.62 -5.75
N CYS A 221 6.94 11.08 -6.16
CA CYS A 221 5.67 10.76 -5.51
C CYS A 221 4.96 9.63 -6.26
N LEU A 222 4.34 8.72 -5.50
CA LEU A 222 3.32 7.80 -5.96
C LEU A 222 2.04 8.09 -5.20
N MET A 223 0.93 8.26 -5.90
CA MET A 223 -0.36 8.57 -5.28
C MET A 223 -1.51 7.84 -5.97
N SER A 224 -2.50 7.46 -5.18
CA SER A 224 -3.74 6.90 -5.70
C SER A 224 -4.62 7.94 -6.41
N GLU A 225 -4.39 9.24 -6.14
CA GLU A 225 -5.05 10.39 -6.76
C GLU A 225 -4.11 11.60 -6.66
N PRO A 226 -3.86 12.37 -7.74
CA PRO A 226 -3.01 13.57 -7.70
C PRO A 226 -3.44 14.60 -6.66
N PHE A 227 -2.49 15.28 -6.00
CA PHE A 227 -2.78 16.33 -5.03
C PHE A 227 -2.90 17.73 -5.63
N ASP A 228 -2.48 17.90 -6.87
CA ASP A 228 -2.69 19.10 -7.68
C ASP A 228 -3.21 18.68 -9.07
N ARG A 229 -4.19 19.38 -9.57
CA ARG A 229 -4.76 19.09 -10.90
C ARG A 229 -4.24 20.02 -11.98
N ASP A 230 -3.75 21.19 -11.58
CA ASP A 230 -3.51 22.31 -12.48
C ASP A 230 -2.02 22.59 -12.72
N GLY A 231 -1.10 21.80 -12.19
CA GLY A 231 0.32 22.14 -12.26
C GLY A 231 1.34 21.01 -12.21
N GLY A 232 0.94 19.78 -11.95
CA GLY A 232 1.87 18.64 -11.83
C GLY A 232 1.87 17.73 -13.05
N ASP A 233 3.06 17.33 -13.51
CA ASP A 233 3.26 16.28 -14.53
C ASP A 233 2.92 14.90 -13.94
N TRP A 234 1.64 14.67 -13.61
CA TRP A 234 1.18 13.36 -13.13
C TRP A 234 1.02 12.39 -14.28
N GLN A 235 1.76 11.32 -14.21
CA GLN A 235 1.71 10.24 -15.18
C GLN A 235 1.00 9.03 -14.58
N PRO A 236 -0.03 8.48 -15.23
CA PRO A 236 -0.69 7.28 -14.75
C PRO A 236 0.25 6.07 -14.89
N ILE A 237 0.35 5.27 -13.84
CA ILE A 237 1.01 3.96 -13.90
C ILE A 237 0.06 2.99 -14.62
N PRO A 238 0.50 2.29 -15.66
CA PRO A 238 -0.34 1.32 -16.37
C PRO A 238 -0.85 0.20 -15.45
N PRO A 239 -2.04 -0.37 -15.70
CA PRO A 239 -2.45 -1.61 -15.05
C PRO A 239 -1.45 -2.75 -15.32
N SER A 240 -1.42 -3.75 -14.45
CA SER A 240 -0.49 -4.89 -14.53
C SER A 240 0.97 -4.46 -14.57
N SER A 241 1.33 -3.54 -13.66
CA SER A 241 2.67 -3.00 -13.52
C SER A 241 3.22 -3.17 -12.12
N PHE A 242 4.51 -3.48 -12.03
CA PHE A 242 5.34 -3.36 -10.84
C PHE A 242 6.30 -2.18 -11.03
N VAL A 243 6.34 -1.30 -10.05
CA VAL A 243 7.17 -0.09 -10.04
C VAL A 243 8.25 -0.24 -8.98
N THR A 244 9.47 0.11 -9.32
CA THR A 244 10.56 0.26 -8.35
C THR A 244 11.15 1.65 -8.50
N ILE A 245 11.24 2.38 -7.39
CA ILE A 245 11.89 3.68 -7.27
C ILE A 245 13.05 3.54 -6.31
N THR A 246 14.21 3.97 -6.75
CA THR A 246 15.45 4.09 -5.96
C THR A 246 15.97 5.52 -6.10
N ARG A 247 17.07 5.83 -5.44
CA ARG A 247 17.74 7.13 -5.62
C ARG A 247 18.26 7.33 -7.05
N ASP A 248 18.51 6.23 -7.78
CA ASP A 248 19.04 6.26 -9.14
C ASP A 248 17.95 6.44 -10.21
N GLY A 249 16.67 6.28 -9.83
CA GLY A 249 15.56 6.47 -10.74
C GLY A 249 14.36 5.54 -10.51
N MET A 250 13.50 5.48 -11.51
CA MET A 250 12.28 4.68 -11.51
C MET A 250 12.27 3.69 -12.66
N THR A 251 11.87 2.47 -12.38
CA THR A 251 11.58 1.44 -13.39
C THR A 251 10.16 0.95 -13.27
N ILE A 252 9.55 0.65 -14.41
CA ILE A 252 8.21 0.03 -14.49
C ILE A 252 8.37 -1.26 -15.27
N ARG A 253 7.90 -2.37 -14.71
CA ARG A 253 7.92 -3.70 -15.33
C ARG A 253 6.52 -4.28 -15.42
N PRO A 254 6.23 -5.17 -16.38
CA PRO A 254 4.99 -5.93 -16.39
C PRO A 254 4.86 -6.77 -15.12
N PHE A 255 3.66 -6.74 -14.52
CA PHE A 255 3.32 -7.59 -13.38
C PHE A 255 2.29 -8.63 -13.83
N ALA A 256 2.72 -9.88 -13.92
CA ALA A 256 1.93 -11.01 -14.41
C ALA A 256 2.07 -12.20 -13.44
N PRO A 257 1.25 -12.28 -12.38
CA PRO A 257 1.26 -13.42 -11.48
C PRO A 257 0.78 -14.66 -12.22
N GLU A 258 1.62 -15.72 -12.22
CA GLU A 258 1.28 -17.00 -12.81
C GLU A 258 0.56 -17.89 -11.79
N PRO A 259 -0.33 -18.80 -12.26
CA PRO A 259 -0.85 -19.85 -11.39
C PRO A 259 0.31 -20.73 -10.91
N VAL A 260 0.32 -21.08 -9.62
CA VAL A 260 1.29 -22.04 -9.09
C VAL A 260 1.04 -23.37 -9.82
N ARG A 261 1.98 -23.81 -10.65
CA ARG A 261 1.94 -25.13 -11.26
C ARG A 261 2.12 -26.15 -10.13
N LEU A 262 1.03 -26.80 -9.72
CA LEU A 262 1.12 -27.99 -8.89
C LEU A 262 1.99 -28.99 -9.66
N ALA A 263 3.19 -29.28 -9.14
CA ALA A 263 3.89 -30.47 -9.55
C ALA A 263 2.94 -31.65 -9.26
N LEU A 264 2.39 -32.23 -10.30
CA LEU A 264 1.67 -33.50 -10.19
C LEU A 264 2.68 -34.47 -9.56
N ALA A 265 2.47 -34.80 -8.27
CA ALA A 265 3.16 -35.92 -7.66
C ALA A 265 2.71 -37.17 -8.44
N VAL A 266 3.64 -37.71 -9.21
CA VAL A 266 3.52 -39.01 -9.90
C VAL A 266 3.67 -40.11 -8.88
#